data_ee90ea5a3cd4eb0851f3cdacab0f04ca
#
_entry.id   ee90ea5a3cd4eb0851f3cdacab0f04ca
#
_cell.length_a   1.000
_cell.length_b   1.000
_cell.length_c   1.000
_cell.angle_alpha   90.00
_cell.angle_beta   90.00
_cell.angle_gamma   90.00
#
_symmetry.space_group_name_H-M   'P 1'
#
loop_
_entity.id
_entity.type
_entity.pdbx_description
1 polymer ?
#
loop_
_entity_poly.entity_id
_entity_poly.type
_entity_poly.pdbx_seq_one_letter_code
_entity_poly.pdbx_strand_id
1 'polypeptide(L)'
;MVFTSQYARDDTGCVTVDSVPVTEIAARHGSPSYVVSERTFRDRARGFREAFEAALNPLGVELEVYYASKALLNTAVARWATEEGLNIDTASGGELAVALAAGVAPGRIALHGNNKSAEELDRALEVGVGRIVVDSLAEIELVARLARDRGTRAPVMIRVTPGVHASTHEFIATAHEDQKFGLSLNPVQEGEDSPALVAVAACVDASDALDLRGLHCHIGSQIFAAEGFGQAAERVFALRETVAERWDVTLPEIDLGGGHGVAYTAADSPREVAAIAADLAPLLTSVLESSDLPTPHLSFEPGRFIAGPSGCTVYTVGTVKTVTVSPGVQRRYVSVDGGMSDNARPVLYDADYTAVLANRVSEETPVLSRVVGKHCESGDIVVKDVYLPGDVTAGDLLVVPVTGAYCWSLSSNYNWLPRPGIVAVAPDGDTREIVRRESLTDLLARDTGV
;
A
#
# COMPACT_ATOMS: atom_id res chain seq x y z
N MET A 1 4.03 1.93 -18.71
CA MET A 1 5.49 2.11 -18.75
C MET A 1 6.01 2.02 -17.32
N VAL A 2 6.97 1.12 -17.04
CA VAL A 2 7.48 0.88 -15.67
C VAL A 2 8.34 2.06 -15.18
N PHE A 3 9.07 2.68 -16.10
CA PHE A 3 9.80 3.92 -15.84
C PHE A 3 8.86 5.11 -16.12
N THR A 4 8.38 5.71 -15.06
CA THR A 4 7.50 6.88 -15.09
C THR A 4 8.29 8.17 -15.34
N SER A 5 7.61 9.32 -15.45
CA SER A 5 8.20 10.58 -15.92
C SER A 5 9.35 11.13 -15.06
N GLN A 6 9.50 10.67 -13.81
CA GLN A 6 10.64 11.08 -12.97
C GLN A 6 11.98 10.46 -13.40
N TYR A 7 11.96 9.42 -14.24
CA TYR A 7 13.17 8.77 -14.72
C TYR A 7 13.55 9.27 -16.10
N ALA A 8 14.81 9.63 -16.26
CA ALA A 8 15.43 10.00 -17.52
C ALA A 8 16.87 9.47 -17.55
N ARG A 9 17.57 9.71 -18.65
CA ARG A 9 19.04 9.61 -18.70
C ARG A 9 19.61 10.98 -19.00
N ASP A 10 20.67 11.34 -18.29
CA ASP A 10 21.45 12.55 -18.57
C ASP A 10 22.37 12.37 -19.78
N ASP A 11 23.11 13.41 -20.12
CA ASP A 11 24.05 13.44 -21.25
C ASP A 11 25.20 12.42 -21.11
N THR A 12 25.46 11.93 -19.90
CA THR A 12 26.45 10.87 -19.64
C THR A 12 25.87 9.48 -19.77
N GLY A 13 24.55 9.36 -19.93
CA GLY A 13 23.82 8.13 -19.98
C GLY A 13 23.45 7.55 -18.60
N CYS A 14 23.71 8.31 -17.53
CA CYS A 14 23.30 7.94 -16.18
C CYS A 14 21.78 8.08 -16.01
N VAL A 15 21.13 7.12 -15.35
CA VAL A 15 19.72 7.25 -14.96
C VAL A 15 19.59 8.34 -13.91
N THR A 16 18.58 9.20 -14.08
CA THR A 16 18.24 10.24 -13.11
C THR A 16 16.88 9.97 -12.48
N VAL A 17 16.70 10.41 -11.24
CA VAL A 17 15.40 10.53 -10.55
C VAL A 17 15.15 12.02 -10.35
N ASP A 18 14.09 12.57 -10.93
CA ASP A 18 13.81 14.02 -10.94
C ASP A 18 15.03 14.87 -11.30
N SER A 19 15.74 14.46 -12.36
CA SER A 19 17.00 15.07 -12.87
C SER A 19 18.23 14.88 -11.98
N VAL A 20 18.15 14.22 -10.84
CA VAL A 20 19.31 13.91 -9.98
C VAL A 20 19.92 12.56 -10.41
N PRO A 21 21.22 12.51 -10.81
CA PRO A 21 21.86 11.27 -11.22
C PRO A 21 21.93 10.25 -10.08
N VAL A 22 21.61 9.00 -10.37
CA VAL A 22 21.67 7.93 -9.35
C VAL A 22 23.10 7.67 -8.87
N THR A 23 24.10 8.02 -9.67
CA THR A 23 25.52 7.98 -9.27
C THR A 23 25.83 8.97 -8.15
N GLU A 24 25.25 10.18 -8.20
CA GLU A 24 25.36 11.17 -7.13
C GLU A 24 24.65 10.71 -5.86
N ILE A 25 23.43 10.17 -6.01
CA ILE A 25 22.65 9.62 -4.88
C ILE A 25 23.44 8.50 -4.21
N ALA A 26 23.96 7.54 -4.98
CA ALA A 26 24.75 6.43 -4.45
C ALA A 26 26.07 6.89 -3.81
N ALA A 27 26.76 7.88 -4.38
CA ALA A 27 27.97 8.43 -3.81
C ALA A 27 27.74 9.14 -2.47
N ARG A 28 26.60 9.86 -2.33
CA ARG A 28 26.28 10.63 -1.13
C ARG A 28 25.67 9.78 -0.02
N HIS A 29 24.79 8.85 -0.38
CA HIS A 29 23.96 8.09 0.57
C HIS A 29 24.26 6.59 0.62
N GLY A 30 25.12 6.10 -0.28
CA GLY A 30 25.47 4.68 -0.40
C GLY A 30 24.39 3.83 -1.06
N SER A 31 24.69 2.54 -1.23
CA SER A 31 23.75 1.51 -1.71
C SER A 31 23.77 0.28 -0.77
N PRO A 32 22.75 -0.59 -0.78
CA PRO A 32 21.47 -0.38 -1.41
C PRO A 32 20.73 0.78 -0.75
N SER A 33 19.94 1.54 -1.51
CA SER A 33 19.13 2.63 -0.99
C SER A 33 17.79 2.68 -1.71
N TYR A 34 16.71 2.89 -0.96
CA TYR A 34 15.43 3.27 -1.56
C TYR A 34 15.50 4.75 -1.89
N VAL A 35 15.14 5.10 -3.11
CA VAL A 35 15.07 6.48 -3.60
C VAL A 35 13.64 6.80 -3.94
N VAL A 36 13.07 7.82 -3.29
CA VAL A 36 11.68 8.22 -3.47
C VAL A 36 11.61 9.64 -4.01
N SER A 37 10.94 9.82 -5.14
CA SER A 37 10.58 11.12 -5.69
C SER A 37 9.43 11.72 -4.88
N GLU A 38 9.68 12.80 -4.13
CA GLU A 38 8.64 13.54 -3.42
C GLU A 38 7.61 14.10 -4.42
N ARG A 39 8.07 14.66 -5.55
CA ARG A 39 7.20 15.19 -6.59
C ARG A 39 6.23 14.12 -7.09
N THR A 40 6.74 12.95 -7.51
CA THR A 40 5.90 11.87 -8.04
C THR A 40 4.92 11.35 -6.98
N PHE A 41 5.34 11.22 -5.72
CA PHE A 41 4.44 10.83 -4.65
C PHE A 41 3.27 11.81 -4.52
N ARG A 42 3.57 13.11 -4.44
CA ARG A 42 2.56 14.18 -4.31
C ARG A 42 1.63 14.25 -5.53
N ASP A 43 2.20 14.21 -6.73
CA ASP A 43 1.42 14.28 -7.97
C ASP A 43 0.46 13.09 -8.10
N ARG A 44 0.88 11.89 -7.68
CA ARG A 44 0.02 10.71 -7.68
C ARG A 44 -1.05 10.77 -6.60
N ALA A 45 -0.74 11.28 -5.42
CA ALA A 45 -1.69 11.48 -4.34
C ALA A 45 -2.78 12.48 -4.76
N ARG A 46 -2.37 13.65 -5.24
CA ARG A 46 -3.26 14.69 -5.75
C ARG A 46 -4.07 14.20 -6.94
N GLY A 47 -3.42 13.59 -7.93
CA GLY A 47 -4.07 13.10 -9.15
C GLY A 47 -5.10 12.01 -8.88
N PHE A 48 -4.89 11.14 -7.87
CA PHE A 48 -5.90 10.17 -7.44
C PHE A 48 -7.13 10.89 -6.90
N ARG A 49 -6.94 11.78 -5.92
CA ARG A 49 -8.03 12.54 -5.29
C ARG A 49 -8.82 13.33 -6.35
N GLU A 50 -8.14 14.13 -7.17
CA GLU A 50 -8.78 14.97 -8.17
C GLU A 50 -9.54 14.17 -9.23
N ALA A 51 -9.03 13.02 -9.67
CA ALA A 51 -9.69 12.15 -10.63
C ALA A 51 -11.00 11.57 -10.08
N PHE A 52 -10.98 11.11 -8.83
CA PHE A 52 -12.19 10.58 -8.18
C PHE A 52 -13.18 11.69 -7.79
N GLU A 53 -12.71 12.86 -7.32
CA GLU A 53 -13.56 14.03 -7.10
C GLU A 53 -14.28 14.46 -8.40
N ALA A 54 -13.55 14.55 -9.51
CA ALA A 54 -14.13 14.93 -10.80
C ALA A 54 -15.20 13.95 -11.29
N ALA A 55 -15.05 12.67 -11.00
CA ALA A 55 -15.99 11.63 -11.41
C ALA A 55 -17.21 11.53 -10.47
N LEU A 56 -17.05 11.75 -9.15
CA LEU A 56 -18.07 11.46 -8.15
C LEU A 56 -18.80 12.69 -7.63
N ASN A 57 -18.19 13.88 -7.60
CA ASN A 57 -18.87 15.11 -7.18
C ASN A 57 -20.15 15.42 -7.97
N PRO A 58 -20.22 15.16 -9.31
CA PRO A 58 -21.46 15.34 -10.06
C PRO A 58 -22.63 14.46 -9.58
N LEU A 59 -22.32 13.37 -8.86
CA LEU A 59 -23.30 12.46 -8.26
C LEU A 59 -23.75 12.91 -6.85
N GLY A 60 -23.26 14.05 -6.36
CA GLY A 60 -23.52 14.53 -5.00
C GLY A 60 -22.74 13.77 -3.91
N VAL A 61 -21.72 13.01 -4.29
CA VAL A 61 -20.86 12.25 -3.37
C VAL A 61 -19.76 13.15 -2.83
N GLU A 62 -19.63 13.25 -1.50
CA GLU A 62 -18.44 13.78 -0.85
C GLU A 62 -17.38 12.66 -0.78
N LEU A 63 -16.18 12.97 -1.25
CA LEU A 63 -15.07 12.02 -1.33
C LEU A 63 -14.04 12.25 -0.21
N GLU A 64 -13.63 11.18 0.43
CA GLU A 64 -12.42 11.15 1.25
C GLU A 64 -11.41 10.13 0.68
N VAL A 65 -10.15 10.47 0.67
CA VAL A 65 -9.07 9.54 0.27
C VAL A 65 -8.14 9.32 1.45
N TYR A 66 -7.94 8.06 1.83
CA TYR A 66 -7.03 7.64 2.87
C TYR A 66 -5.78 7.02 2.24
N TYR A 67 -4.61 7.58 2.54
CA TYR A 67 -3.36 6.95 2.13
C TYR A 67 -3.08 5.71 3.00
N ALA A 68 -3.01 4.54 2.38
CA ALA A 68 -2.74 3.28 3.09
C ALA A 68 -1.27 3.17 3.51
N SER A 69 -1.00 3.45 4.77
CA SER A 69 0.33 3.53 5.40
C SER A 69 1.17 2.28 5.23
N LYS A 70 0.56 1.10 5.23
CA LYS A 70 1.23 -0.19 5.02
C LYS A 70 2.08 -0.25 3.75
N ALA A 71 1.80 0.58 2.76
CA ALA A 71 2.59 0.65 1.53
C ALA A 71 3.98 1.25 1.79
N LEU A 72 4.04 2.40 2.43
CA LEU A 72 5.24 3.08 2.87
C LEU A 72 4.86 4.16 3.88
N LEU A 73 5.39 4.11 5.10
CA LEU A 73 5.15 5.14 6.10
C LEU A 73 6.43 5.58 6.80
N ASN A 74 6.60 6.86 6.84
CA ASN A 74 7.48 7.61 7.74
C ASN A 74 6.90 9.02 7.90
N THR A 75 7.48 9.84 8.76
CA THR A 75 6.92 11.18 9.04
C THR A 75 6.91 12.12 7.83
N ALA A 76 7.85 11.98 6.87
CA ALA A 76 7.85 12.77 5.65
C ALA A 76 6.69 12.37 4.73
N VAL A 77 6.53 11.06 4.48
CA VAL A 77 5.46 10.51 3.63
C VAL A 77 4.08 10.83 4.19
N ALA A 78 3.89 10.71 5.51
CA ALA A 78 2.62 11.10 6.15
C ALA A 78 2.30 12.59 5.93
N ARG A 79 3.30 13.48 6.06
CA ARG A 79 3.12 14.91 5.76
C ARG A 79 2.79 15.14 4.29
N TRP A 80 3.51 14.53 3.36
CA TRP A 80 3.23 14.69 1.93
C TRP A 80 1.80 14.28 1.58
N ALA A 81 1.33 13.13 2.10
CA ALA A 81 -0.04 12.68 1.87
C ALA A 81 -1.06 13.68 2.41
N THR A 82 -0.88 14.16 3.64
CA THR A 82 -1.83 15.09 4.28
C THR A 82 -1.81 16.49 3.69
N GLU A 83 -0.67 16.97 3.21
CA GLU A 83 -0.52 18.24 2.49
C GLU A 83 -1.22 18.20 1.12
N GLU A 84 -1.31 17.00 0.49
CA GLU A 84 -2.11 16.80 -0.74
C GLU A 84 -3.59 16.53 -0.47
N GLY A 85 -4.04 16.70 0.77
CA GLY A 85 -5.45 16.58 1.16
C GLY A 85 -5.89 15.19 1.58
N LEU A 86 -5.02 14.18 1.57
CA LEU A 86 -5.37 12.82 1.95
C LEU A 86 -5.38 12.63 3.47
N ASN A 87 -6.26 11.79 3.95
CA ASN A 87 -6.26 11.23 5.30
C ASN A 87 -5.26 10.05 5.37
N ILE A 88 -5.04 9.49 6.55
CA ILE A 88 -4.07 8.39 6.77
C ILE A 88 -4.79 7.16 7.32
N ASP A 89 -4.67 6.04 6.61
CA ASP A 89 -5.05 4.71 7.08
C ASP A 89 -3.85 4.09 7.81
N THR A 90 -4.05 3.62 9.03
CA THR A 90 -3.04 2.95 9.84
C THR A 90 -3.53 1.55 10.26
N ALA A 91 -2.63 0.57 10.31
CA ALA A 91 -2.96 -0.82 10.62
C ALA A 91 -2.30 -1.34 11.90
N SER A 92 -1.67 -0.46 12.68
CA SER A 92 -1.04 -0.79 13.96
C SER A 92 -0.80 0.45 14.82
N GLY A 93 -0.57 0.24 16.11
CA GLY A 93 -0.15 1.30 17.02
C GLY A 93 1.17 1.98 16.62
N GLY A 94 2.08 1.24 15.96
CA GLY A 94 3.33 1.79 15.40
C GLY A 94 3.06 2.78 14.26
N GLU A 95 2.20 2.43 13.31
CA GLU A 95 1.81 3.34 12.23
C GLU A 95 1.03 4.56 12.76
N LEU A 96 0.13 4.36 13.73
CA LEU A 96 -0.55 5.44 14.43
C LEU A 96 0.46 6.41 15.09
N ALA A 97 1.47 5.88 15.76
CA ALA A 97 2.50 6.71 16.39
C ALA A 97 3.31 7.52 15.38
N VAL A 98 3.63 6.95 14.22
CA VAL A 98 4.33 7.66 13.13
C VAL A 98 3.45 8.76 12.54
N ALA A 99 2.17 8.50 12.30
CA ALA A 99 1.23 9.50 11.78
C ALA A 99 1.10 10.70 12.76
N LEU A 100 0.94 10.41 14.04
CA LEU A 100 0.89 11.45 15.10
C LEU A 100 2.19 12.24 15.18
N ALA A 101 3.35 11.57 15.13
CA ALA A 101 4.67 12.22 15.13
C ALA A 101 4.90 13.10 13.88
N ALA A 102 4.24 12.78 12.78
CA ALA A 102 4.24 13.61 11.58
C ALA A 102 3.39 14.89 11.71
N GLY A 103 2.58 15.00 12.78
CA GLY A 103 1.66 16.11 13.01
C GLY A 103 0.30 15.93 12.32
N VAL A 104 -0.05 14.72 11.92
CA VAL A 104 -1.38 14.44 11.35
C VAL A 104 -2.43 14.64 12.44
N ALA A 105 -3.48 15.42 12.13
CA ALA A 105 -4.60 15.62 13.05
C ALA A 105 -5.29 14.25 13.29
N PRO A 106 -5.52 13.85 14.56
CA PRO A 106 -6.07 12.53 14.88
C PRO A 106 -7.39 12.22 14.17
N GLY A 107 -8.28 13.21 14.01
CA GLY A 107 -9.53 13.07 13.25
C GLY A 107 -9.35 12.72 11.77
N ARG A 108 -8.13 12.83 11.23
CA ARG A 108 -7.76 12.42 9.85
C ARG A 108 -7.06 11.06 9.79
N ILE A 109 -7.10 10.30 10.88
CA ILE A 109 -6.47 8.96 10.97
C ILE A 109 -7.56 7.92 11.12
N ALA A 110 -7.49 6.86 10.30
CA ALA A 110 -8.25 5.64 10.46
C ALA A 110 -7.37 4.55 11.09
N LEU A 111 -7.92 3.73 12.00
CA LEU A 111 -7.23 2.57 12.56
C LEU A 111 -7.89 1.27 12.08
N HIS A 112 -7.17 0.51 11.28
CA HIS A 112 -7.54 -0.79 10.73
C HIS A 112 -6.85 -1.96 11.45
N GLY A 113 -7.17 -3.17 11.05
CA GLY A 113 -6.55 -4.40 11.55
C GLY A 113 -7.58 -5.40 12.07
N ASN A 114 -7.29 -6.69 11.90
CA ASN A 114 -8.19 -7.77 12.31
C ASN A 114 -7.95 -8.28 13.75
N ASN A 115 -6.97 -7.75 14.45
CA ASN A 115 -6.61 -8.14 15.81
C ASN A 115 -5.89 -7.00 16.52
N LYS A 116 -6.60 -5.88 16.71
CA LYS A 116 -6.07 -4.72 17.44
C LYS A 116 -5.99 -5.03 18.94
N SER A 117 -4.88 -4.69 19.56
CA SER A 117 -4.74 -4.85 21.02
C SER A 117 -5.58 -3.83 21.79
N ALA A 118 -5.88 -4.12 23.05
CA ALA A 118 -6.56 -3.18 23.92
C ALA A 118 -5.77 -1.87 24.07
N GLU A 119 -4.43 -1.94 24.06
CA GLU A 119 -3.54 -0.78 24.14
C GLU A 119 -3.62 0.11 22.88
N GLU A 120 -3.66 -0.52 21.69
CA GLU A 120 -3.81 0.20 20.43
C GLU A 120 -5.17 0.91 20.35
N LEU A 121 -6.25 0.21 20.74
CA LEU A 121 -7.60 0.75 20.77
C LEU A 121 -7.73 1.86 21.81
N ASP A 122 -7.20 1.66 23.02
CA ASP A 122 -7.21 2.64 24.08
C ASP A 122 -6.45 3.91 23.68
N ARG A 123 -5.29 3.75 23.02
CA ARG A 123 -4.53 4.88 22.46
C ARG A 123 -5.28 5.61 21.36
N ALA A 124 -5.95 4.87 20.46
CA ALA A 124 -6.76 5.46 19.39
C ALA A 124 -7.91 6.31 19.96
N LEU A 125 -8.59 5.82 20.98
CA LEU A 125 -9.64 6.55 21.70
C LEU A 125 -9.09 7.77 22.45
N GLU A 126 -7.94 7.62 23.10
CA GLU A 126 -7.29 8.71 23.82
C GLU A 126 -6.95 9.89 22.92
N VAL A 127 -6.39 9.63 21.75
CA VAL A 127 -6.00 10.69 20.81
C VAL A 127 -7.18 11.18 19.97
N GLY A 128 -8.29 10.44 19.90
CA GLY A 128 -9.47 10.77 19.14
C GLY A 128 -9.29 10.58 17.63
N VAL A 129 -8.93 9.36 17.20
CA VAL A 129 -8.86 9.03 15.76
C VAL A 129 -10.21 9.22 15.08
N GLY A 130 -10.22 9.54 13.80
CA GLY A 130 -11.43 9.82 13.03
C GLY A 130 -12.34 8.60 12.85
N ARG A 131 -11.75 7.39 12.76
CA ARG A 131 -12.51 6.13 12.69
C ARG A 131 -11.67 4.94 13.15
N ILE A 132 -12.38 3.93 13.69
CA ILE A 132 -11.83 2.60 14.00
C ILE A 132 -12.61 1.59 13.15
N VAL A 133 -11.91 0.89 12.26
CA VAL A 133 -12.51 -0.14 11.42
C VAL A 133 -12.49 -1.46 12.19
N VAL A 134 -13.65 -1.88 12.72
CA VAL A 134 -13.82 -3.12 13.50
C VAL A 134 -13.98 -4.32 12.59
N ASP A 135 -13.37 -5.43 12.97
CA ASP A 135 -13.21 -6.63 12.16
C ASP A 135 -13.86 -7.89 12.77
N SER A 136 -14.37 -7.80 14.01
CA SER A 136 -15.03 -8.92 14.69
C SER A 136 -15.98 -8.45 15.79
N LEU A 137 -16.91 -9.34 16.20
CA LEU A 137 -17.82 -9.08 17.32
C LEU A 137 -17.07 -8.86 18.64
N ALA A 138 -16.04 -9.67 18.89
CA ALA A 138 -15.21 -9.51 20.10
C ALA A 138 -14.52 -8.15 20.17
N GLU A 139 -14.11 -7.61 19.02
CA GLU A 139 -13.51 -6.28 18.95
C GLU A 139 -14.55 -5.18 19.17
N ILE A 140 -15.77 -5.32 18.65
CA ILE A 140 -16.88 -4.39 18.91
C ILE A 140 -17.14 -4.28 20.42
N GLU A 141 -17.22 -5.42 21.12
CA GLU A 141 -17.38 -5.46 22.58
C GLU A 141 -16.21 -4.79 23.31
N LEU A 142 -14.97 -5.04 22.83
CA LEU A 142 -13.78 -4.46 23.43
C LEU A 142 -13.75 -2.94 23.25
N VAL A 143 -14.03 -2.43 22.05
CA VAL A 143 -14.08 -0.99 21.76
C VAL A 143 -15.18 -0.31 22.59
N ALA A 144 -16.37 -0.92 22.65
CA ALA A 144 -17.49 -0.37 23.45
C ALA A 144 -17.14 -0.27 24.93
N ARG A 145 -16.48 -1.29 25.50
CA ARG A 145 -16.01 -1.28 26.88
C ARG A 145 -15.01 -0.16 27.13
N LEU A 146 -13.94 -0.07 26.29
CA LEU A 146 -12.90 0.94 26.42
C LEU A 146 -13.48 2.35 26.26
N ALA A 147 -14.42 2.56 25.35
CA ALA A 147 -15.08 3.83 25.16
C ALA A 147 -15.91 4.23 26.40
N ARG A 148 -16.64 3.29 27.01
CA ARG A 148 -17.37 3.53 28.28
C ARG A 148 -16.42 3.87 29.41
N ASP A 149 -15.32 3.14 29.55
CA ASP A 149 -14.32 3.38 30.61
C ASP A 149 -13.70 4.79 30.49
N ARG A 150 -13.62 5.33 29.26
CA ARG A 150 -13.16 6.69 28.99
C ARG A 150 -14.27 7.75 29.01
N GLY A 151 -15.52 7.36 29.08
CA GLY A 151 -16.65 8.29 28.98
C GLY A 151 -16.78 8.96 27.61
N THR A 152 -16.39 8.28 26.53
CA THR A 152 -16.43 8.77 25.14
C THR A 152 -17.26 7.85 24.26
N ARG A 153 -17.54 8.27 23.02
CA ARG A 153 -18.11 7.44 21.97
C ARG A 153 -17.06 7.20 20.88
N ALA A 154 -16.84 5.95 20.53
CA ALA A 154 -15.89 5.55 19.48
C ALA A 154 -16.52 5.67 18.10
N PRO A 155 -15.94 6.42 17.13
CA PRO A 155 -16.36 6.40 15.74
C PRO A 155 -15.93 5.07 15.10
N VAL A 156 -16.88 4.20 14.76
CA VAL A 156 -16.60 2.88 14.23
C VAL A 156 -17.18 2.67 12.84
N MET A 157 -16.46 1.93 12.00
CA MET A 157 -16.95 1.33 10.76
C MET A 157 -16.82 -0.17 10.86
N ILE A 158 -17.78 -0.92 10.30
CA ILE A 158 -17.71 -2.38 10.26
C ILE A 158 -17.04 -2.81 8.97
N ARG A 159 -15.96 -3.59 9.08
CA ARG A 159 -15.36 -4.23 7.90
C ARG A 159 -16.19 -5.43 7.47
N VAL A 160 -16.65 -5.42 6.23
CA VAL A 160 -17.44 -6.47 5.62
C VAL A 160 -16.71 -7.15 4.47
N THR A 161 -17.01 -8.43 4.26
CA THR A 161 -16.51 -9.22 3.14
C THR A 161 -17.62 -9.35 2.10
N PRO A 162 -17.55 -8.62 0.98
CA PRO A 162 -18.62 -8.62 -0.01
C PRO A 162 -18.68 -9.89 -0.86
N GLY A 163 -17.73 -10.84 -0.74
CA GLY A 163 -17.74 -12.09 -1.51
C GLY A 163 -17.59 -11.87 -3.03
N VAL A 164 -16.84 -10.86 -3.43
CA VAL A 164 -16.60 -10.51 -4.84
C VAL A 164 -15.28 -11.11 -5.28
N HIS A 165 -15.26 -11.72 -6.47
CA HIS A 165 -14.02 -12.19 -7.09
C HIS A 165 -13.40 -11.07 -7.95
N ALA A 166 -12.44 -10.32 -7.40
CA ALA A 166 -11.55 -9.54 -8.25
C ALA A 166 -10.58 -10.52 -8.94
N SER A 167 -10.32 -10.35 -10.24
CA SER A 167 -9.36 -11.15 -11.00
C SER A 167 -7.93 -10.82 -10.59
N THR A 168 -7.49 -11.37 -9.44
CA THR A 168 -6.18 -11.14 -8.84
C THR A 168 -5.54 -12.47 -8.42
N HIS A 169 -4.23 -12.50 -8.15
CA HIS A 169 -3.58 -13.66 -7.57
C HIS A 169 -4.23 -14.07 -6.24
N GLU A 170 -4.41 -15.37 -6.01
CA GLU A 170 -5.08 -15.96 -4.84
C GLU A 170 -4.61 -15.39 -3.48
N PHE A 171 -3.30 -15.10 -3.34
CA PHE A 171 -2.70 -14.53 -2.12
C PHE A 171 -2.99 -13.05 -1.85
N ILE A 172 -3.58 -12.34 -2.81
CA ILE A 172 -3.87 -10.89 -2.69
C ILE A 172 -5.36 -10.57 -2.84
N ALA A 173 -6.21 -11.58 -3.05
CA ALA A 173 -7.66 -11.45 -3.03
C ALA A 173 -8.16 -11.41 -1.57
N THR A 174 -8.87 -10.35 -1.18
CA THR A 174 -9.35 -10.13 0.19
C THR A 174 -10.88 -10.07 0.29
N ALA A 175 -11.57 -10.55 -0.74
CA ALA A 175 -13.02 -10.53 -0.80
C ALA A 175 -13.66 -11.94 -0.81
N HIS A 176 -12.86 -12.99 -0.59
CA HIS A 176 -13.34 -14.37 -0.43
C HIS A 176 -13.87 -14.60 0.99
N GLU A 177 -14.77 -15.57 1.15
CA GLU A 177 -15.30 -15.96 2.46
C GLU A 177 -14.22 -16.60 3.37
N ASP A 178 -13.27 -17.36 2.80
CA ASP A 178 -12.16 -17.97 3.53
C ASP A 178 -10.97 -17.01 3.63
N GLN A 179 -11.07 -16.05 4.54
CA GLN A 179 -10.00 -15.09 4.82
C GLN A 179 -10.10 -14.58 6.26
N LYS A 180 -9.00 -13.97 6.74
CA LYS A 180 -8.92 -13.49 8.12
C LYS A 180 -9.58 -12.12 8.37
N PHE A 181 -10.05 -11.43 7.34
CA PHE A 181 -10.57 -10.06 7.44
C PHE A 181 -12.06 -9.99 7.14
N GLY A 182 -12.74 -9.13 7.91
CA GLY A 182 -14.10 -8.73 7.65
C GLY A 182 -15.16 -9.76 8.06
N LEU A 183 -16.37 -9.28 8.11
CA LEU A 183 -17.57 -10.05 8.46
C LEU A 183 -18.35 -10.31 7.19
N SER A 184 -18.72 -11.60 6.95
CA SER A 184 -19.45 -12.01 5.75
C SER A 184 -20.81 -11.30 5.64
N LEU A 185 -21.16 -10.93 4.40
CA LEU A 185 -22.51 -10.47 4.04
C LEU A 185 -23.50 -11.65 3.88
N ASN A 186 -23.00 -12.88 3.75
CA ASN A 186 -23.83 -14.06 3.59
C ASN A 186 -24.15 -14.67 4.96
N PRO A 187 -25.38 -15.14 5.20
CA PRO A 187 -25.73 -15.85 6.41
C PRO A 187 -24.98 -17.20 6.49
N VAL A 188 -24.71 -17.67 7.71
CA VAL A 188 -24.09 -18.97 7.94
C VAL A 188 -25.07 -20.11 7.62
N GLN A 189 -26.36 -19.92 7.98
CA GLN A 189 -27.46 -20.84 7.66
C GLN A 189 -28.61 -20.04 7.04
N GLU A 190 -29.37 -20.70 6.16
CA GLU A 190 -30.53 -20.08 5.53
C GLU A 190 -31.54 -19.62 6.58
N GLY A 191 -31.93 -18.34 6.51
CA GLY A 191 -32.89 -17.73 7.44
C GLY A 191 -32.25 -17.09 8.69
N GLU A 192 -30.94 -17.18 8.86
CA GLU A 192 -30.22 -16.46 9.91
C GLU A 192 -29.69 -15.09 9.39
N ASP A 193 -29.38 -14.19 10.32
CA ASP A 193 -28.68 -12.96 10.00
C ASP A 193 -27.22 -13.25 9.61
N SER A 194 -26.72 -12.51 8.66
CA SER A 194 -25.29 -12.56 8.30
C SER A 194 -24.41 -12.05 9.45
N PRO A 195 -23.14 -12.49 9.55
CA PRO A 195 -22.19 -11.96 10.53
C PRO A 195 -22.11 -10.44 10.51
N ALA A 196 -22.21 -9.80 9.35
CA ALA A 196 -22.25 -8.36 9.21
C ALA A 196 -23.50 -7.74 9.86
N LEU A 197 -24.68 -8.32 9.68
CA LEU A 197 -25.92 -7.85 10.33
C LEU A 197 -25.87 -8.03 11.85
N VAL A 198 -25.31 -9.12 12.34
CA VAL A 198 -25.10 -9.35 13.78
C VAL A 198 -24.16 -8.29 14.37
N ALA A 199 -23.13 -7.90 13.62
CA ALA A 199 -22.20 -6.84 14.04
C ALA A 199 -22.88 -5.45 14.06
N VAL A 200 -23.73 -5.15 13.08
CA VAL A 200 -24.55 -3.93 13.09
C VAL A 200 -25.45 -3.89 14.33
N ALA A 201 -26.17 -4.98 14.62
CA ALA A 201 -27.00 -5.08 15.82
C ALA A 201 -26.20 -4.80 17.09
N ALA A 202 -25.01 -5.41 17.23
CA ALA A 202 -24.13 -5.19 18.38
C ALA A 202 -23.67 -3.72 18.51
N CYS A 203 -23.39 -3.04 17.39
CA CYS A 203 -23.02 -1.62 17.41
C CYS A 203 -24.21 -0.73 17.76
N VAL A 204 -25.43 -1.04 17.27
CA VAL A 204 -26.66 -0.31 17.60
C VAL A 204 -27.00 -0.47 19.07
N ASP A 205 -26.92 -1.70 19.62
CA ASP A 205 -27.15 -1.98 21.04
C ASP A 205 -26.15 -1.27 21.95
N ALA A 206 -24.93 -1.03 21.47
CA ALA A 206 -23.88 -0.30 22.18
C ALA A 206 -23.78 1.19 21.78
N SER A 207 -24.86 1.80 21.30
CA SER A 207 -24.89 3.20 20.79
C SER A 207 -24.58 4.27 21.85
N ASP A 208 -24.60 3.88 23.12
CA ASP A 208 -24.10 4.72 24.23
C ASP A 208 -22.57 4.91 24.18
N ALA A 209 -21.85 3.93 23.61
CA ALA A 209 -20.38 3.90 23.54
C ALA A 209 -19.84 3.93 22.10
N LEU A 210 -20.63 3.51 21.13
CA LEU A 210 -20.22 3.44 19.73
C LEU A 210 -21.00 4.42 18.87
N ASP A 211 -20.30 5.09 17.97
CA ASP A 211 -20.86 5.91 16.89
C ASP A 211 -20.64 5.16 15.57
N LEU A 212 -21.64 4.35 15.17
CA LEU A 212 -21.56 3.56 13.95
C LEU A 212 -21.67 4.48 12.73
N ARG A 213 -20.52 4.74 12.11
CA ARG A 213 -20.38 5.67 10.99
C ARG A 213 -20.69 5.02 9.65
N GLY A 214 -20.33 3.76 9.46
CA GLY A 214 -20.48 3.17 8.15
C GLY A 214 -19.94 1.75 8.00
N LEU A 215 -19.80 1.38 6.73
CA LEU A 215 -19.29 0.10 6.29
C LEU A 215 -18.00 0.27 5.51
N HIS A 216 -17.08 -0.65 5.72
CA HIS A 216 -15.80 -0.71 5.02
C HIS A 216 -15.67 -2.05 4.29
N CYS A 217 -15.14 -2.05 3.07
CA CYS A 217 -14.70 -3.27 2.41
C CYS A 217 -13.36 -3.07 1.71
N HIS A 218 -12.66 -4.16 1.44
CA HIS A 218 -11.45 -4.16 0.64
C HIS A 218 -11.39 -5.43 -0.18
N ILE A 219 -11.41 -5.32 -1.50
CA ILE A 219 -11.64 -6.44 -2.40
C ILE A 219 -10.37 -7.10 -2.95
N GLY A 220 -9.20 -6.54 -2.67
CA GLY A 220 -7.94 -7.13 -3.12
C GLY A 220 -6.85 -6.12 -3.47
N SER A 221 -5.87 -6.58 -4.22
CA SER A 221 -4.68 -5.79 -4.59
C SER A 221 -4.32 -6.05 -6.05
N GLN A 222 -3.67 -5.07 -6.72
CA GLN A 222 -3.34 -5.14 -8.16
C GLN A 222 -4.60 -5.25 -9.06
N ILE A 223 -5.62 -4.45 -8.74
CA ILE A 223 -6.89 -4.38 -9.48
C ILE A 223 -6.75 -3.32 -10.56
N PHE A 224 -7.01 -3.71 -11.81
CA PHE A 224 -6.88 -2.85 -12.99
C PHE A 224 -8.23 -2.41 -13.57
N ALA A 225 -9.35 -2.91 -13.05
CA ALA A 225 -10.68 -2.70 -13.59
C ALA A 225 -11.66 -2.21 -12.51
N ALA A 226 -12.68 -1.44 -12.90
CA ALA A 226 -13.65 -0.84 -11.99
C ALA A 226 -14.77 -1.81 -11.55
N GLU A 227 -15.00 -2.89 -12.30
CA GLU A 227 -16.15 -3.80 -12.13
C GLU A 227 -16.18 -4.44 -10.74
N GLY A 228 -15.02 -4.82 -10.20
CA GLY A 228 -14.93 -5.39 -8.86
C GLY A 228 -15.37 -4.40 -7.77
N PHE A 229 -15.01 -3.12 -7.90
CA PHE A 229 -15.46 -2.08 -6.99
C PHE A 229 -16.96 -1.82 -7.12
N GLY A 230 -17.51 -1.84 -8.35
CA GLY A 230 -18.95 -1.71 -8.59
C GLY A 230 -19.75 -2.83 -7.92
N GLN A 231 -19.34 -4.10 -8.09
CA GLN A 231 -19.99 -5.25 -7.46
C GLN A 231 -19.90 -5.19 -5.92
N ALA A 232 -18.77 -4.75 -5.39
CA ALA A 232 -18.63 -4.54 -3.95
C ALA A 232 -19.56 -3.45 -3.44
N ALA A 233 -19.64 -2.32 -4.17
CA ALA A 233 -20.53 -1.22 -3.84
C ALA A 233 -21.99 -1.69 -3.80
N GLU A 234 -22.49 -2.39 -4.83
CA GLU A 234 -23.85 -2.93 -4.86
C GLU A 234 -24.19 -3.72 -3.58
N ARG A 235 -23.31 -4.61 -3.14
CA ARG A 235 -23.53 -5.43 -1.95
C ARG A 235 -23.45 -4.65 -0.65
N VAL A 236 -22.52 -3.71 -0.53
CA VAL A 236 -22.38 -2.87 0.66
C VAL A 236 -23.55 -1.90 0.80
N PHE A 237 -24.03 -1.33 -0.31
CA PHE A 237 -25.21 -0.47 -0.32
C PHE A 237 -26.48 -1.24 0.03
N ALA A 238 -26.66 -2.48 -0.47
CA ALA A 238 -27.79 -3.34 -0.09
C ALA A 238 -27.80 -3.64 1.43
N LEU A 239 -26.62 -3.83 2.04
CA LEU A 239 -26.54 -3.95 3.49
C LEU A 239 -26.94 -2.62 4.17
N ARG A 240 -26.49 -1.47 3.66
CA ARG A 240 -26.85 -0.16 4.19
C ARG A 240 -28.37 0.09 4.17
N GLU A 241 -29.07 -0.31 3.09
CA GLU A 241 -30.53 -0.28 3.02
C GLU A 241 -31.17 -1.16 4.11
N THR A 242 -30.72 -2.40 4.23
CA THR A 242 -31.20 -3.32 5.26
C THR A 242 -31.01 -2.74 6.68
N VAL A 243 -29.91 -2.07 6.92
CA VAL A 243 -29.63 -1.40 8.22
C VAL A 243 -30.66 -0.29 8.48
N ALA A 244 -30.92 0.55 7.48
CA ALA A 244 -31.91 1.63 7.62
C ALA A 244 -33.31 1.10 7.86
N GLU A 245 -33.73 0.06 7.13
CA GLU A 245 -35.04 -0.58 7.26
C GLU A 245 -35.25 -1.24 8.64
N ARG A 246 -34.20 -1.90 9.18
CA ARG A 246 -34.33 -2.70 10.41
C ARG A 246 -34.17 -1.89 11.70
N TRP A 247 -33.32 -0.87 11.70
CA TRP A 247 -32.96 -0.14 12.91
C TRP A 247 -33.23 1.37 12.85
N ASP A 248 -33.78 1.88 11.72
CA ASP A 248 -33.96 3.33 11.49
C ASP A 248 -32.63 4.10 11.64
N VAL A 249 -31.52 3.48 11.21
CA VAL A 249 -30.16 4.03 11.26
C VAL A 249 -29.64 4.21 9.86
N THR A 250 -29.39 5.44 9.47
CA THR A 250 -28.74 5.76 8.20
C THR A 250 -27.24 5.87 8.40
N LEU A 251 -26.49 4.94 7.78
CA LEU A 251 -25.03 4.98 7.83
C LEU A 251 -24.49 6.07 6.88
N PRO A 252 -23.78 7.09 7.40
CA PRO A 252 -23.35 8.22 6.58
C PRO A 252 -22.12 7.94 5.71
N GLU A 253 -21.35 6.87 5.95
CA GLU A 253 -20.07 6.63 5.29
C GLU A 253 -19.97 5.23 4.70
N ILE A 254 -19.35 5.12 3.52
CA ILE A 254 -18.96 3.85 2.90
C ILE A 254 -17.52 3.96 2.43
N ASP A 255 -16.69 3.01 2.84
CA ASP A 255 -15.30 2.89 2.39
C ASP A 255 -15.18 1.65 1.47
N LEU A 256 -14.78 1.88 0.22
CA LEU A 256 -14.58 0.84 -0.79
C LEU A 256 -13.14 0.30 -0.81
N GLY A 257 -12.30 0.80 0.10
CA GLY A 257 -10.92 0.34 0.27
C GLY A 257 -9.99 0.77 -0.87
N GLY A 258 -8.90 0.06 -0.95
CA GLY A 258 -7.86 0.27 -1.95
C GLY A 258 -7.76 -0.90 -2.93
N GLY A 259 -6.54 -1.08 -3.46
CA GLY A 259 -6.24 -2.19 -4.35
C GLY A 259 -5.84 -1.79 -5.76
N HIS A 260 -5.88 -0.52 -6.10
CA HIS A 260 -5.52 0.00 -7.42
C HIS A 260 -4.10 -0.44 -7.82
N GLY A 261 -4.00 -1.06 -9.01
CA GLY A 261 -2.78 -1.68 -9.51
C GLY A 261 -1.81 -0.70 -10.17
N VAL A 262 -0.55 -1.14 -10.28
CA VAL A 262 0.54 -0.43 -10.97
C VAL A 262 1.34 -1.42 -11.82
N ALA A 263 2.04 -0.93 -12.85
CA ALA A 263 2.94 -1.77 -13.64
C ALA A 263 4.25 -2.01 -12.89
N TYR A 264 4.66 -3.27 -12.77
CA TYR A 264 5.98 -3.69 -12.29
C TYR A 264 6.90 -4.12 -13.42
N THR A 265 6.31 -4.59 -14.51
CA THR A 265 7.01 -5.03 -15.72
C THR A 265 6.35 -4.43 -16.96
N ALA A 266 6.98 -4.61 -18.12
CA ALA A 266 6.40 -4.19 -19.40
C ALA A 266 5.16 -5.02 -19.82
N ALA A 267 4.92 -6.16 -19.18
CA ALA A 267 3.74 -6.99 -19.41
C ALA A 267 2.48 -6.43 -18.73
N ASP A 268 2.64 -5.60 -17.72
CA ASP A 268 1.53 -4.97 -17.01
C ASP A 268 0.98 -3.78 -17.80
N SER A 269 -0.33 -3.65 -17.83
CA SER A 269 -1.04 -2.57 -18.53
C SER A 269 -2.02 -1.88 -17.59
N PRO A 270 -1.54 -1.13 -16.58
CA PRO A 270 -2.42 -0.39 -15.68
C PRO A 270 -3.16 0.70 -16.46
N ARG A 271 -4.42 0.91 -16.07
CA ARG A 271 -5.22 2.01 -16.61
C ARG A 271 -4.87 3.30 -15.87
N GLU A 272 -5.04 4.42 -16.56
CA GLU A 272 -4.96 5.73 -15.94
C GLU A 272 -6.05 5.90 -14.88
N VAL A 273 -5.72 6.56 -13.77
CA VAL A 273 -6.64 6.72 -12.64
C VAL A 273 -7.94 7.42 -13.01
N ALA A 274 -7.87 8.42 -13.89
CA ALA A 274 -9.06 9.11 -14.38
C ALA A 274 -10.01 8.18 -15.17
N ALA A 275 -9.45 7.21 -15.92
CA ALA A 275 -10.24 6.21 -16.63
C ALA A 275 -10.91 5.23 -15.67
N ILE A 276 -10.22 4.82 -14.60
CA ILE A 276 -10.80 3.96 -13.55
C ILE A 276 -11.95 4.68 -12.85
N ALA A 277 -11.75 5.94 -12.45
CA ALA A 277 -12.77 6.76 -11.82
C ALA A 277 -13.99 6.99 -12.73
N ALA A 278 -13.75 7.25 -14.02
CA ALA A 278 -14.80 7.42 -15.01
C ALA A 278 -15.62 6.14 -15.26
N ASP A 279 -15.00 4.96 -15.21
CA ASP A 279 -15.71 3.69 -15.33
C ASP A 279 -16.50 3.33 -14.06
N LEU A 280 -15.99 3.73 -12.90
CA LEU A 280 -16.67 3.48 -11.63
C LEU A 280 -17.91 4.38 -11.44
N ALA A 281 -17.89 5.61 -11.93
CA ALA A 281 -18.98 6.57 -11.76
C ALA A 281 -20.35 6.05 -12.22
N PRO A 282 -20.52 5.48 -13.42
CA PRO A 282 -21.84 4.96 -13.85
C PRO A 282 -22.31 3.76 -13.00
N LEU A 283 -21.38 2.93 -12.49
CA LEU A 283 -21.72 1.82 -11.60
C LEU A 283 -22.27 2.34 -10.27
N LEU A 284 -21.63 3.36 -9.70
CA LEU A 284 -22.09 4.03 -8.48
C LEU A 284 -23.39 4.81 -8.71
N THR A 285 -23.57 5.46 -9.87
CA THR A 285 -24.82 6.14 -10.22
C THR A 285 -26.00 5.18 -10.12
N SER A 286 -25.89 3.98 -10.72
CA SER A 286 -26.94 2.97 -10.67
C SER A 286 -27.32 2.58 -9.25
N VAL A 287 -26.34 2.45 -8.37
CA VAL A 287 -26.55 2.08 -6.96
C VAL A 287 -27.19 3.24 -6.18
N LEU A 288 -26.71 4.47 -6.38
CA LEU A 288 -27.23 5.65 -5.69
C LEU A 288 -28.66 5.98 -6.10
N GLU A 289 -28.99 5.86 -7.41
CA GLU A 289 -30.34 6.10 -7.93
C GLU A 289 -31.35 5.03 -7.51
N SER A 290 -30.90 3.84 -7.12
CA SER A 290 -31.76 2.77 -6.61
C SER A 290 -32.10 2.91 -5.12
N SER A 291 -31.50 3.88 -4.42
CA SER A 291 -31.64 4.10 -2.99
C SER A 291 -32.45 5.36 -2.70
N ASP A 292 -33.40 5.26 -1.76
CA ASP A 292 -34.11 6.42 -1.20
C ASP A 292 -33.35 7.07 -0.03
N LEU A 293 -32.21 6.50 0.38
CA LEU A 293 -31.40 7.03 1.47
C LEU A 293 -30.52 8.22 1.00
N PRO A 294 -30.16 9.14 1.90
CA PRO A 294 -29.19 10.19 1.58
C PRO A 294 -27.88 9.63 1.02
N THR A 295 -27.32 10.31 0.03
CA THR A 295 -26.00 9.94 -0.54
C THR A 295 -24.94 9.86 0.57
N PRO A 296 -24.22 8.73 0.72
CA PRO A 296 -23.18 8.63 1.73
C PRO A 296 -21.89 9.34 1.27
N HIS A 297 -21.03 9.67 2.22
CA HIS A 297 -19.64 9.98 1.91
C HIS A 297 -18.94 8.69 1.46
N LEU A 298 -18.18 8.75 0.37
CA LEU A 298 -17.39 7.62 -0.09
C LEU A 298 -15.91 7.83 0.22
N SER A 299 -15.24 6.75 0.60
CA SER A 299 -13.79 6.76 0.76
C SER A 299 -13.09 5.65 0.00
N PHE A 300 -11.81 5.91 -0.34
CA PHE A 300 -10.89 4.99 -1.01
C PHE A 300 -9.52 5.03 -0.33
N GLU A 301 -8.79 3.90 -0.39
CA GLU A 301 -7.53 3.71 0.32
C GLU A 301 -6.35 3.37 -0.61
N PRO A 302 -5.93 4.28 -1.53
CA PRO A 302 -4.78 4.04 -2.38
C PRO A 302 -3.48 4.05 -1.57
N GLY A 303 -2.74 2.94 -1.60
CA GLY A 303 -1.37 2.86 -1.05
C GLY A 303 -0.36 2.60 -2.16
N ARG A 304 -0.40 1.39 -2.74
CA ARG A 304 0.49 0.96 -3.84
C ARG A 304 0.48 1.92 -5.02
N PHE A 305 -0.71 2.38 -5.41
CA PHE A 305 -0.87 3.28 -6.53
C PHE A 305 -0.06 4.56 -6.37
N ILE A 306 0.00 5.11 -5.17
CA ILE A 306 0.73 6.35 -4.85
C ILE A 306 2.22 6.04 -4.63
N ALA A 307 2.55 5.18 -3.68
CA ALA A 307 3.91 4.96 -3.23
C ALA A 307 4.75 4.12 -4.20
N GLY A 308 4.17 3.09 -4.83
CA GLY A 308 4.94 2.14 -5.65
C GLY A 308 5.76 2.81 -6.73
N PRO A 309 5.12 3.52 -7.69
CA PRO A 309 5.84 4.19 -8.79
C PRO A 309 6.70 5.38 -8.34
N SER A 310 6.46 5.96 -7.17
CA SER A 310 7.27 7.08 -6.67
C SER A 310 8.68 6.67 -6.24
N GLY A 311 8.95 5.37 -6.06
CA GLY A 311 10.24 4.90 -5.55
C GLY A 311 10.91 3.83 -6.41
N CYS A 312 12.24 3.81 -6.32
CA CYS A 312 13.10 2.76 -6.84
C CYS A 312 14.13 2.33 -5.78
N THR A 313 14.80 1.20 -6.05
CA THR A 313 15.98 0.80 -5.26
C THR A 313 17.22 0.87 -6.14
N VAL A 314 18.25 1.54 -5.63
CA VAL A 314 19.57 1.61 -6.26
C VAL A 314 20.47 0.59 -5.59
N TYR A 315 21.07 -0.28 -6.40
CA TYR A 315 21.99 -1.33 -5.98
C TYR A 315 23.35 -1.15 -6.63
N THR A 316 24.41 -1.54 -5.93
CA THR A 316 25.75 -1.74 -6.51
C THR A 316 25.94 -3.20 -6.88
N VAL A 317 26.37 -3.44 -8.12
CA VAL A 317 26.73 -4.78 -8.62
C VAL A 317 28.02 -5.24 -7.93
N GLY A 318 27.96 -6.44 -7.42
CA GLY A 318 29.12 -7.18 -6.90
C GLY A 318 29.61 -8.22 -7.91
N THR A 319 29.47 -9.50 -7.59
CA THR A 319 29.91 -10.61 -8.45
C THR A 319 28.94 -10.81 -9.62
N VAL A 320 29.51 -10.96 -10.82
CA VAL A 320 28.79 -11.43 -12.02
C VAL A 320 29.27 -12.82 -12.37
N LYS A 321 28.35 -13.80 -12.51
CA LYS A 321 28.65 -15.21 -12.77
C LYS A 321 27.76 -15.79 -13.84
N THR A 322 28.36 -16.39 -14.86
CA THR A 322 27.62 -17.16 -15.85
C THR A 322 27.61 -18.65 -15.49
N VAL A 323 26.46 -19.29 -15.52
CA VAL A 323 26.28 -20.73 -15.29
C VAL A 323 25.63 -21.39 -16.51
N THR A 324 26.01 -22.62 -16.79
CA THR A 324 25.36 -23.46 -17.80
C THR A 324 24.22 -24.21 -17.13
N VAL A 325 22.97 -23.87 -17.50
CA VAL A 325 21.75 -24.48 -16.96
C VAL A 325 21.50 -25.84 -17.64
N SER A 326 21.74 -25.91 -18.93
CA SER A 326 21.69 -27.13 -19.76
C SER A 326 22.56 -26.93 -20.98
N PRO A 327 22.86 -27.98 -21.75
CA PRO A 327 23.67 -27.83 -22.96
C PRO A 327 23.15 -26.73 -23.88
N GLY A 328 23.99 -25.73 -24.14
CA GLY A 328 23.66 -24.58 -24.99
C GLY A 328 22.80 -23.48 -24.31
N VAL A 329 22.37 -23.67 -23.05
CA VAL A 329 21.59 -22.69 -22.30
C VAL A 329 22.40 -22.12 -21.13
N GLN A 330 22.70 -20.86 -21.19
CA GLN A 330 23.40 -20.17 -20.12
C GLN A 330 22.46 -19.16 -19.43
N ARG A 331 22.69 -18.96 -18.14
CA ARG A 331 22.08 -17.88 -17.33
C ARG A 331 23.19 -17.11 -16.64
N ARG A 332 23.03 -15.79 -16.65
CA ARG A 332 23.94 -14.90 -15.95
C ARG A 332 23.31 -14.47 -14.62
N TYR A 333 24.03 -14.65 -13.54
CA TYR A 333 23.70 -14.16 -12.22
C TYR A 333 24.45 -12.87 -11.98
N VAL A 334 23.74 -11.81 -11.61
CA VAL A 334 24.27 -10.48 -11.26
C VAL A 334 23.94 -10.26 -9.80
N SER A 335 24.93 -10.42 -8.93
CA SER A 335 24.77 -10.22 -7.49
C SER A 335 24.84 -8.75 -7.16
N VAL A 336 23.98 -8.31 -6.24
CA VAL A 336 23.94 -6.93 -5.74
C VAL A 336 24.18 -6.88 -4.22
N ASP A 337 24.43 -5.70 -3.72
CA ASP A 337 24.75 -5.44 -2.32
C ASP A 337 23.54 -5.49 -1.36
N GLY A 338 22.32 -5.66 -1.88
CA GLY A 338 21.09 -5.93 -1.14
C GLY A 338 20.53 -7.33 -1.38
N GLY A 339 19.21 -7.50 -1.35
CA GLY A 339 18.55 -8.77 -1.62
C GLY A 339 17.14 -8.87 -1.06
N MET A 340 16.73 -10.10 -0.71
CA MET A 340 15.36 -10.38 -0.21
C MET A 340 15.03 -9.66 1.11
N SER A 341 16.01 -9.19 1.86
CA SER A 341 15.77 -8.42 3.08
C SER A 341 15.31 -6.98 2.82
N ASP A 342 15.53 -6.48 1.63
CA ASP A 342 15.08 -5.14 1.20
C ASP A 342 14.03 -5.18 0.07
N ASN A 343 13.83 -6.33 -0.58
CA ASN A 343 12.70 -6.61 -1.45
C ASN A 343 12.24 -8.07 -1.28
N ALA A 344 11.40 -8.31 -0.29
CA ALA A 344 10.86 -9.64 0.01
C ALA A 344 9.76 -10.10 -0.96
N ARG A 345 9.24 -9.23 -1.82
CA ARG A 345 8.04 -9.51 -2.62
C ARG A 345 8.23 -10.60 -3.67
N PRO A 346 9.38 -10.73 -4.36
CA PRO A 346 9.61 -11.88 -5.25
C PRO A 346 9.51 -13.22 -4.53
N VAL A 347 9.97 -13.30 -3.27
CA VAL A 347 9.94 -14.53 -2.47
C VAL A 347 8.55 -14.80 -1.89
N LEU A 348 7.88 -13.76 -1.35
CA LEU A 348 6.60 -13.92 -0.67
C LEU A 348 5.40 -14.06 -1.61
N TYR A 349 5.44 -13.41 -2.76
CA TYR A 349 4.28 -13.26 -3.64
C TYR A 349 4.58 -13.64 -5.10
N ASP A 350 5.75 -14.21 -5.37
CA ASP A 350 6.21 -14.50 -6.74
C ASP A 350 6.20 -13.25 -7.65
N ALA A 351 6.34 -12.06 -7.05
CA ALA A 351 6.23 -10.79 -7.74
C ALA A 351 7.39 -10.58 -8.71
N ASP A 352 7.05 -10.19 -9.93
CA ASP A 352 8.03 -9.83 -10.94
C ASP A 352 8.45 -8.36 -10.82
N TYR A 353 9.72 -8.12 -11.09
CA TYR A 353 10.34 -6.80 -11.20
C TYR A 353 11.22 -6.74 -12.44
N THR A 354 11.64 -5.53 -12.81
CA THR A 354 12.67 -5.31 -13.82
C THR A 354 13.85 -4.55 -13.23
N ALA A 355 14.97 -4.54 -13.93
CA ALA A 355 16.15 -3.75 -13.56
C ALA A 355 16.80 -3.15 -14.81
N VAL A 356 17.52 -2.06 -14.63
CA VAL A 356 18.32 -1.45 -15.69
C VAL A 356 19.71 -1.11 -15.18
N LEU A 357 20.71 -1.19 -16.06
CA LEU A 357 22.03 -0.58 -15.85
C LEU A 357 21.86 0.92 -15.75
N ALA A 358 22.31 1.52 -14.65
CA ALA A 358 21.90 2.87 -14.30
C ALA A 358 23.00 3.92 -14.36
N ASN A 359 24.28 3.55 -14.14
CA ASN A 359 25.39 4.52 -14.11
C ASN A 359 25.93 4.90 -15.49
N ARG A 360 25.58 4.19 -16.53
CA ARG A 360 26.06 4.38 -17.90
C ARG A 360 25.13 3.75 -18.94
N VAL A 361 25.31 4.10 -20.19
CA VAL A 361 24.78 3.35 -21.35
C VAL A 361 25.80 2.29 -21.76
N SER A 362 25.33 1.19 -22.31
CA SER A 362 26.14 0.17 -22.97
C SER A 362 25.52 -0.20 -24.31
N GLU A 363 26.37 -0.41 -25.31
CA GLU A 363 25.99 -0.91 -26.64
C GLU A 363 26.12 -2.44 -26.77
N GLU A 364 26.61 -3.09 -25.70
CA GLU A 364 26.78 -4.54 -25.68
C GLU A 364 25.45 -5.28 -25.79
N THR A 365 25.48 -6.42 -26.49
CA THR A 365 24.30 -7.26 -26.68
C THR A 365 23.69 -7.65 -25.33
N PRO A 366 22.39 -7.42 -25.11
CA PRO A 366 21.73 -7.79 -23.86
C PRO A 366 21.73 -9.31 -23.63
N VAL A 367 22.05 -9.72 -22.39
CA VAL A 367 22.12 -11.12 -21.98
C VAL A 367 21.05 -11.37 -20.91
N LEU A 368 20.31 -12.49 -21.03
CA LEU A 368 19.34 -12.91 -20.02
C LEU A 368 20.04 -13.11 -18.69
N SER A 369 19.65 -12.33 -17.73
CA SER A 369 20.27 -12.22 -16.42
C SER A 369 19.25 -12.42 -15.31
N ARG A 370 19.72 -12.86 -14.16
CA ARG A 370 18.97 -12.89 -12.89
C ARG A 370 19.69 -12.00 -11.91
N VAL A 371 18.99 -11.01 -11.34
CA VAL A 371 19.54 -10.18 -10.28
C VAL A 371 19.29 -10.87 -8.94
N VAL A 372 20.34 -11.14 -8.19
CA VAL A 372 20.29 -11.87 -6.92
C VAL A 372 20.98 -11.07 -5.82
N GLY A 373 20.55 -11.30 -4.60
CA GLY A 373 21.11 -10.62 -3.45
C GLY A 373 22.37 -11.32 -2.89
N LYS A 374 22.78 -10.89 -1.71
CA LYS A 374 23.95 -11.38 -1.00
C LYS A 374 23.63 -12.28 0.20
N HIS A 375 22.37 -12.65 0.38
CA HIS A 375 21.96 -13.53 1.46
C HIS A 375 22.40 -14.97 1.20
N CYS A 376 22.70 -15.72 2.27
CA CYS A 376 23.02 -17.15 2.20
C CYS A 376 21.71 -17.96 2.07
N GLU A 377 20.97 -17.70 1.00
CA GLU A 377 19.65 -18.26 0.71
C GLU A 377 19.46 -18.40 -0.82
N SER A 378 19.07 -19.57 -1.30
CA SER A 378 18.90 -19.83 -2.74
C SER A 378 17.72 -19.07 -3.36
N GLY A 379 16.73 -18.71 -2.55
CA GLY A 379 15.58 -17.90 -2.94
C GLY A 379 15.83 -16.40 -2.95
N ASP A 380 17.06 -15.94 -2.69
CA ASP A 380 17.41 -14.51 -2.66
C ASP A 380 17.50 -13.92 -4.07
N ILE A 381 16.33 -13.72 -4.66
CA ILE A 381 16.16 -13.22 -6.03
C ILE A 381 15.46 -11.86 -5.96
N VAL A 382 16.08 -10.84 -6.51
CA VAL A 382 15.54 -9.48 -6.64
C VAL A 382 14.76 -9.33 -7.95
N VAL A 383 15.35 -9.82 -9.08
CA VAL A 383 14.69 -9.87 -10.38
C VAL A 383 14.96 -11.23 -11.01
N LYS A 384 13.90 -11.96 -11.37
CA LYS A 384 14.00 -13.34 -11.85
C LYS A 384 14.65 -13.46 -13.24
N ASP A 385 14.13 -12.69 -14.18
CA ASP A 385 14.58 -12.70 -15.57
C ASP A 385 14.53 -11.27 -16.14
N VAL A 386 15.68 -10.78 -16.57
CA VAL A 386 15.84 -9.46 -17.16
C VAL A 386 17.00 -9.46 -18.16
N TYR A 387 16.85 -8.72 -19.23
CA TYR A 387 17.94 -8.52 -20.20
C TYR A 387 18.80 -7.33 -19.76
N LEU A 388 20.04 -7.59 -19.37
CA LEU A 388 21.05 -6.59 -19.01
C LEU A 388 22.19 -6.63 -20.05
N PRO A 389 22.87 -5.49 -20.31
CA PRO A 389 24.03 -5.44 -21.19
C PRO A 389 25.09 -6.48 -20.85
N GLY A 390 25.72 -7.06 -21.87
CA GLY A 390 26.71 -8.13 -21.71
C GLY A 390 27.94 -7.76 -20.88
N ASP A 391 28.27 -6.49 -20.79
CA ASP A 391 29.42 -5.90 -20.10
C ASP A 391 29.14 -5.40 -18.67
N VAL A 392 27.95 -5.69 -18.11
CA VAL A 392 27.69 -5.37 -16.68
C VAL A 392 28.73 -6.05 -15.79
N THR A 393 29.33 -5.28 -14.90
CA THR A 393 30.47 -5.72 -14.06
C THR A 393 30.36 -5.16 -12.64
N ALA A 394 31.24 -5.63 -11.76
CA ALA A 394 31.32 -5.15 -10.38
C ALA A 394 31.57 -3.64 -10.33
N GLY A 395 30.84 -2.95 -9.47
CA GLY A 395 30.84 -1.49 -9.33
C GLY A 395 29.80 -0.77 -10.20
N ASP A 396 29.20 -1.42 -11.18
CA ASP A 396 28.04 -0.84 -11.88
C ASP A 396 26.87 -0.66 -10.94
N LEU A 397 25.98 0.31 -11.25
CA LEU A 397 24.72 0.52 -10.54
C LEU A 397 23.55 -0.06 -11.31
N LEU A 398 22.65 -0.73 -10.59
CA LEU A 398 21.35 -1.14 -11.09
C LEU A 398 20.25 -0.36 -10.39
N VAL A 399 19.22 0.04 -11.15
CA VAL A 399 17.96 0.58 -10.63
C VAL A 399 16.85 -0.45 -10.82
N VAL A 400 16.17 -0.78 -9.74
CA VAL A 400 14.93 -1.56 -9.72
C VAL A 400 13.78 -0.59 -9.46
N PRO A 401 12.92 -0.28 -10.44
CA PRO A 401 11.82 0.67 -10.27
C PRO A 401 10.64 0.07 -9.48
N VAL A 402 9.69 0.93 -9.08
CA VAL A 402 8.42 0.56 -8.43
C VAL A 402 8.61 -0.17 -7.09
N THR A 403 9.70 0.13 -6.39
CA THR A 403 9.97 -0.40 -5.05
C THR A 403 9.52 0.54 -3.92
N GLY A 404 8.83 1.63 -4.23
CA GLY A 404 8.31 2.57 -3.24
C GLY A 404 7.22 1.99 -2.34
N ALA A 405 6.57 0.87 -2.71
CA ALA A 405 5.54 0.23 -1.90
C ALA A 405 5.92 -1.20 -1.50
N TYR A 406 5.72 -1.53 -0.21
CA TYR A 406 5.89 -2.86 0.37
C TYR A 406 7.31 -3.44 0.31
N CYS A 407 8.33 -2.64 -0.04
CA CYS A 407 9.72 -3.06 0.02
C CYS A 407 10.34 -2.65 1.37
N TRP A 408 10.44 -1.36 1.64
CA TRP A 408 10.98 -0.90 2.93
C TRP A 408 10.11 -1.35 4.13
N SER A 409 8.78 -1.29 4.02
CA SER A 409 7.86 -1.70 5.09
C SER A 409 7.91 -3.20 5.41
N LEU A 410 8.31 -4.06 4.46
CA LEU A 410 8.55 -5.49 4.67
C LEU A 410 10.03 -5.83 4.86
N SER A 411 10.92 -4.83 4.94
CA SER A 411 12.34 -5.07 5.09
C SER A 411 12.68 -5.76 6.41
N SER A 412 13.74 -6.53 6.41
CA SER A 412 14.19 -7.32 7.56
C SER A 412 15.71 -7.26 7.75
N ASN A 413 16.16 -7.81 8.86
CA ASN A 413 17.60 -7.97 9.15
C ASN A 413 18.07 -9.42 8.91
N TYR A 414 17.50 -10.10 7.90
CA TYR A 414 17.94 -11.47 7.58
C TYR A 414 19.44 -11.51 7.32
N ASN A 415 20.12 -12.53 7.81
CA ASN A 415 21.58 -12.64 7.91
C ASN A 415 22.27 -11.44 8.60
N TRP A 416 21.56 -10.73 9.48
CA TRP A 416 22.05 -9.52 10.17
C TRP A 416 22.50 -8.40 9.23
N LEU A 417 21.91 -8.31 8.04
CA LEU A 417 22.16 -7.17 7.17
C LEU A 417 21.39 -5.94 7.68
N PRO A 418 22.06 -4.77 7.75
CA PRO A 418 21.40 -3.51 8.06
C PRO A 418 20.35 -3.17 7.00
N ARG A 419 19.17 -2.72 7.43
CA ARG A 419 18.15 -2.23 6.50
C ARG A 419 18.62 -0.96 5.80
N PRO A 420 18.37 -0.84 4.46
CA PRO A 420 18.70 0.36 3.71
C PRO A 420 17.95 1.59 4.21
N GLY A 421 18.54 2.77 4.03
CA GLY A 421 17.87 4.04 4.24
C GLY A 421 16.89 4.37 3.12
N ILE A 422 16.06 5.38 3.35
CA ILE A 422 15.21 6.00 2.33
C ILE A 422 15.73 7.40 2.06
N VAL A 423 16.08 7.66 0.80
CA VAL A 423 16.49 8.97 0.30
C VAL A 423 15.34 9.58 -0.48
N ALA A 424 14.90 10.76 -0.10
CA ALA A 424 13.96 11.55 -0.86
C ALA A 424 14.72 12.44 -1.85
N VAL A 425 14.22 12.50 -3.08
CA VAL A 425 14.57 13.56 -4.04
C VAL A 425 13.45 14.59 -3.98
N ALA A 426 13.80 15.78 -3.47
CA ALA A 426 12.88 16.90 -3.33
C ALA A 426 12.59 17.59 -4.69
N PRO A 427 11.50 18.35 -4.82
CA PRO A 427 11.15 19.02 -6.07
C PRO A 427 12.18 20.01 -6.59
N ASP A 428 13.05 20.55 -5.72
CA ASP A 428 14.17 21.44 -6.06
C ASP A 428 15.46 20.70 -6.45
N GLY A 429 15.43 19.35 -6.44
CA GLY A 429 16.57 18.50 -6.76
C GLY A 429 17.50 18.20 -5.57
N ASP A 430 17.21 18.70 -4.36
CA ASP A 430 17.99 18.29 -3.17
C ASP A 430 17.69 16.84 -2.79
N THR A 431 18.70 16.16 -2.24
CA THR A 431 18.57 14.77 -1.76
C THR A 431 18.77 14.71 -0.26
N ARG A 432 17.82 14.12 0.45
CA ARG A 432 17.86 14.00 1.92
C ARG A 432 17.44 12.61 2.39
N GLU A 433 18.12 12.10 3.40
CA GLU A 433 17.65 10.92 4.10
C GLU A 433 16.38 11.25 4.89
N ILE A 434 15.28 10.58 4.56
CA ILE A 434 14.03 10.64 5.33
C ILE A 434 13.87 9.46 6.28
N VAL A 435 14.64 8.40 6.04
CA VAL A 435 14.89 7.30 6.98
C VAL A 435 16.36 6.94 6.89
N ARG A 436 17.04 6.99 8.02
CA ARG A 436 18.47 6.69 8.11
C ARG A 436 18.71 5.18 7.88
N ARG A 437 19.80 4.85 7.16
CA ARG A 437 20.32 3.47 7.09
C ARG A 437 20.64 2.95 8.50
N GLU A 438 20.34 1.69 8.77
CA GLU A 438 20.81 1.03 9.99
C GLU A 438 22.33 0.86 9.99
N SER A 439 22.92 1.05 11.15
CA SER A 439 24.32 0.72 11.43
C SER A 439 24.43 -0.64 12.13
N LEU A 440 25.63 -1.20 12.21
CA LEU A 440 25.88 -2.39 13.01
C LEU A 440 25.55 -2.14 14.50
N THR A 441 25.74 -0.92 14.99
CA THR A 441 25.35 -0.53 16.35
C THR A 441 23.86 -0.63 16.56
N ASP A 442 23.03 -0.23 15.56
CA ASP A 442 21.59 -0.37 15.65
C ASP A 442 21.16 -1.84 15.75
N LEU A 443 21.81 -2.72 14.99
CA LEU A 443 21.54 -4.16 15.05
C LEU A 443 21.86 -4.74 16.45
N LEU A 444 22.99 -4.36 17.02
CA LEU A 444 23.45 -4.84 18.33
C LEU A 444 22.68 -4.18 19.49
N ALA A 445 22.09 -3.01 19.31
CA ALA A 445 21.39 -2.28 20.37
C ALA A 445 20.18 -3.05 20.95
N ARG A 446 19.65 -4.03 20.23
CA ARG A 446 18.53 -4.88 20.69
C ARG A 446 19.01 -6.20 21.32
N ASP A 447 20.28 -6.53 21.20
CA ASP A 447 20.85 -7.71 21.81
C ASP A 447 21.21 -7.41 23.28
N THR A 448 20.60 -8.14 24.19
CA THR A 448 20.82 -7.98 25.64
C THR A 448 21.67 -9.11 26.21
N GLY A 449 22.26 -9.94 25.36
CA GLY A 449 23.10 -11.10 25.75
C GLY A 449 24.55 -10.76 26.04
N VAL A 450 24.97 -9.49 25.95
CA VAL A 450 26.31 -8.99 26.23
C VAL A 450 26.32 -8.02 27.39
#